data_8cf275383cb373d77952983b5f9739ed
#
_entry.id   8cf275383cb373d77952983b5f9739ed
#
_cell.length_a   1.000
_cell.length_b   1.000
_cell.length_c   1.000
_cell.angle_alpha   90.00
_cell.angle_beta   90.00
_cell.angle_gamma   90.00
#
_symmetry.space_group_name_H-M   'P 1'
#
loop_
_entity.id
_entity.type
_entity.pdbx_description
1 polymer ?
#
loop_
_entity_poly.entity_id
_entity_poly.type
_entity_poly.pdbx_seq_one_letter_code
_entity_poly.pdbx_strand_id
1 'polypeptide(L)'
;MALASLVVIGACAHDTYQQRADLIKEHSEAFYTHLKANQVESAIRENEQIEAMADEMGRTVRKRASLQGTTQVEREFALMKTAHEAAATNWLALGQYFAIKKQYPQARGTYQRVINTYGDSSDRPYREQAARALEDLNILNPPSASSNP
;
A
#
# COMPACT_ATOMS: atom_id res chain seq x y z
N MET A 1 29.29 42.25 19.01
CA MET A 1 27.94 42.10 18.49
C MET A 1 27.96 41.13 17.29
N ALA A 2 27.58 39.91 17.49
CA ALA A 2 27.17 39.01 16.40
C ALA A 2 26.50 37.78 17.06
N LEU A 3 25.19 37.86 17.19
CA LEU A 3 24.29 36.74 17.54
C LEU A 3 23.20 36.78 16.48
N ALA A 4 23.14 35.77 15.66
CA ALA A 4 21.90 35.26 15.06
C ALA A 4 22.22 34.45 13.80
N SER A 5 22.08 33.17 13.82
CA SER A 5 21.57 32.34 12.71
C SER A 5 21.88 30.86 12.93
N LEU A 6 21.07 30.20 13.69
CA LEU A 6 21.16 28.72 13.79
C LEU A 6 19.82 28.11 14.25
N VAL A 7 18.74 28.34 13.48
CA VAL A 7 17.43 27.72 13.78
C VAL A 7 16.65 27.30 12.52
N VAL A 8 17.25 27.01 11.39
CA VAL A 8 16.49 26.71 10.16
C VAL A 8 16.51 25.24 9.73
N ILE A 9 17.38 24.40 10.27
CA ILE A 9 17.58 23.05 9.72
C ILE A 9 16.53 22.02 10.22
N GLY A 10 15.89 22.26 11.36
CA GLY A 10 14.89 21.33 11.91
C GLY A 10 13.52 21.39 11.23
N ALA A 11 13.14 22.53 10.69
CA ALA A 11 11.82 22.74 10.09
C ALA A 11 11.65 21.99 8.76
N CYS A 12 12.69 21.95 7.91
CA CYS A 12 12.58 21.31 6.60
C CYS A 12 12.41 19.78 6.65
N ALA A 13 13.01 19.10 7.64
CA ALA A 13 12.90 17.65 7.75
C ALA A 13 11.54 17.20 8.31
N HIS A 14 10.91 18.02 9.13
CA HIS A 14 9.56 17.75 9.65
C HIS A 14 8.52 17.95 8.53
N ASP A 15 8.70 18.96 7.70
CA ASP A 15 7.83 19.30 6.58
C ASP A 15 7.77 18.17 5.53
N THR A 16 8.92 17.62 5.14
CA THR A 16 8.98 16.51 4.16
C THR A 16 8.35 15.21 4.64
N TYR A 17 8.44 14.90 5.93
CA TYR A 17 7.77 13.72 6.50
C TYR A 17 6.25 13.89 6.46
N GLN A 18 5.75 15.04 6.91
CA GLN A 18 4.33 15.35 6.92
C GLN A 18 3.75 15.36 5.51
N GLN A 19 4.43 15.99 4.56
CA GLN A 19 4.03 16.01 3.15
C GLN A 19 3.86 14.59 2.57
N ARG A 20 4.79 13.68 2.87
CA ARG A 20 4.69 12.28 2.41
C ARG A 20 3.53 11.53 3.08
N ALA A 21 3.30 11.77 4.36
CA ALA A 21 2.15 11.19 5.07
C ALA A 21 0.83 11.69 4.48
N ASP A 22 0.74 12.98 4.18
CA ASP A 22 -0.43 13.58 3.55
C ASP A 22 -0.66 13.04 2.13
N LEU A 23 0.39 12.84 1.34
CA LEU A 23 0.30 12.21 0.00
C LEU A 23 -0.23 10.77 0.07
N ILE A 24 0.25 9.95 1.01
CA ILE A 24 -0.28 8.59 1.19
C ILE A 24 -1.77 8.61 1.48
N LYS A 25 -2.20 9.54 2.33
CA LYS A 25 -3.60 9.73 2.67
C LYS A 25 -4.41 10.20 1.45
N GLU A 26 -3.90 11.20 0.72
CA GLU A 26 -4.55 11.75 -0.48
C GLU A 26 -4.76 10.65 -1.54
N HIS A 27 -3.73 9.87 -1.86
CA HIS A 27 -3.84 8.76 -2.80
C HIS A 27 -4.82 7.68 -2.30
N SER A 28 -4.87 7.40 -0.99
CA SER A 28 -5.85 6.45 -0.44
C SER A 28 -7.28 6.99 -0.55
N GLU A 29 -7.52 8.26 -0.29
CA GLU A 29 -8.84 8.89 -0.44
C GLU A 29 -9.27 8.93 -1.92
N ALA A 30 -8.35 9.25 -2.83
CA ALA A 30 -8.57 9.23 -4.27
C ALA A 30 -8.91 7.82 -4.76
N PHE A 31 -8.20 6.80 -4.27
CA PHE A 31 -8.50 5.39 -4.56
C PHE A 31 -9.97 5.05 -4.27
N TYR A 32 -10.47 5.34 -3.06
CA TYR A 32 -11.85 5.04 -2.70
C TYR A 32 -12.85 5.91 -3.47
N THR A 33 -12.49 7.14 -3.80
CA THR A 33 -13.33 8.04 -4.61
C THR A 33 -13.49 7.46 -6.02
N HIS A 34 -12.42 7.00 -6.65
CA HIS A 34 -12.45 6.36 -7.94
C HIS A 34 -13.21 5.04 -7.93
N LEU A 35 -13.07 4.21 -6.89
CA LEU A 35 -13.86 2.99 -6.76
C LEU A 35 -15.36 3.26 -6.68
N LYS A 36 -15.77 4.25 -5.89
CA LYS A 36 -17.18 4.67 -5.80
C LYS A 36 -17.74 5.16 -7.14
N ALA A 37 -16.89 5.79 -7.96
CA ALA A 37 -17.22 6.26 -9.29
C ALA A 37 -17.14 5.17 -10.38
N ASN A 38 -16.87 3.91 -10.05
CA ASN A 38 -16.57 2.80 -10.97
C ASN A 38 -15.35 3.06 -11.90
N GLN A 39 -14.42 3.90 -11.49
CA GLN A 39 -13.20 4.24 -12.23
C GLN A 39 -12.05 3.35 -11.74
N VAL A 40 -12.15 2.05 -12.02
CA VAL A 40 -11.26 1.03 -11.47
C VAL A 40 -9.79 1.28 -11.83
N GLU A 41 -9.49 1.60 -13.09
CA GLU A 41 -8.13 1.86 -13.55
C GLU A 41 -7.50 3.07 -12.86
N SER A 42 -8.29 4.09 -12.53
CA SER A 42 -7.83 5.24 -11.76
C SER A 42 -7.54 4.85 -10.32
N ALA A 43 -8.43 4.08 -9.70
CA ALA A 43 -8.19 3.55 -8.35
C ALA A 43 -6.91 2.71 -8.29
N ILE A 44 -6.67 1.83 -9.27
CA ILE A 44 -5.44 1.03 -9.35
C ILE A 44 -4.21 1.94 -9.41
N ARG A 45 -4.22 2.97 -10.27
CA ARG A 45 -3.09 3.91 -10.38
C ARG A 45 -2.80 4.63 -9.07
N GLU A 46 -3.83 5.07 -8.34
CA GLU A 46 -3.64 5.71 -7.03
C GLU A 46 -2.95 4.76 -6.05
N ASN A 47 -3.35 3.49 -6.03
CA ASN A 47 -2.73 2.51 -5.15
C ASN A 47 -1.29 2.16 -5.57
N GLU A 48 -1.00 2.10 -6.85
CA GLU A 48 0.35 1.90 -7.38
C GLU A 48 1.28 3.06 -7.02
N GLN A 49 0.77 4.31 -6.91
CA GLN A 49 1.55 5.43 -6.39
C GLN A 49 1.95 5.21 -4.91
N ILE A 50 1.04 4.69 -4.08
CA ILE A 50 1.34 4.36 -2.69
C ILE A 50 2.40 3.26 -2.61
N GLU A 51 2.30 2.20 -3.41
CA GLU A 51 3.31 1.14 -3.50
C GLU A 51 4.68 1.70 -3.92
N ALA A 52 4.72 2.56 -4.93
CA ALA A 52 5.95 3.20 -5.40
C ALA A 52 6.60 4.08 -4.32
N MET A 53 5.79 4.81 -3.53
CA MET A 53 6.26 5.58 -2.38
C MET A 53 6.85 4.67 -1.29
N ALA A 54 6.19 3.56 -0.96
CA ALA A 54 6.69 2.58 0.01
C ALA A 54 8.05 2.00 -0.44
N ASP A 55 8.17 1.64 -1.70
CA ASP A 55 9.40 1.11 -2.29
C ASP A 55 10.55 2.13 -2.26
N GLU A 56 10.28 3.39 -2.60
CA GLU A 56 11.29 4.46 -2.55
C GLU A 56 11.79 4.67 -1.13
N MET A 57 10.87 4.77 -0.16
CA MET A 57 11.22 4.88 1.25
C MET A 57 11.99 3.67 1.74
N GLY A 58 11.63 2.47 1.33
CA GLY A 58 12.34 1.23 1.65
C GLY A 58 13.77 1.22 1.11
N ARG A 59 14.01 1.72 -0.10
CA ARG A 59 15.37 1.90 -0.66
C ARG A 59 16.17 2.91 0.16
N THR A 60 15.54 4.02 0.56
CA THR A 60 16.16 5.07 1.38
C THR A 60 16.53 4.55 2.76
N VAL A 61 15.64 3.82 3.43
CA VAL A 61 15.89 3.18 4.73
C VAL A 61 17.09 2.24 4.64
N ARG A 62 17.11 1.34 3.67
CA ARG A 62 18.23 0.40 3.48
C ARG A 62 19.57 1.10 3.26
N LYS A 63 19.58 2.18 2.46
CA LYS A 63 20.80 2.96 2.19
C LYS A 63 21.29 3.71 3.42
N ARG A 64 20.40 4.25 4.23
CA ARG A 64 20.74 5.08 5.41
C ARG A 64 21.01 4.27 6.67
N ALA A 65 20.43 3.08 6.81
CA ALA A 65 20.63 2.20 7.96
C ALA A 65 22.12 1.89 8.22
N SER A 66 22.96 1.95 7.19
CA SER A 66 24.41 1.75 7.29
C SER A 66 25.21 3.04 7.59
N LEU A 67 24.58 4.23 7.55
CA LEU A 67 25.31 5.50 7.51
C LEU A 67 24.97 6.50 8.60
N GLN A 68 23.84 6.44 9.29
CA GLN A 68 23.37 7.51 10.18
C GLN A 68 22.49 7.06 11.36
N GLY A 69 22.49 7.95 12.39
CA GLY A 69 21.76 7.81 13.64
C GLY A 69 20.24 7.61 13.48
N THR A 70 19.70 6.98 14.47
CA THR A 70 18.50 6.18 14.54
C THR A 70 17.17 6.87 14.25
N THR A 71 16.96 8.11 14.70
CA THR A 71 15.61 8.74 14.72
C THR A 71 15.03 9.04 13.34
N GLN A 72 15.86 9.46 12.38
CA GLN A 72 15.36 9.77 11.02
C GLN A 72 15.05 8.48 10.24
N VAL A 73 15.89 7.47 10.41
CA VAL A 73 15.68 6.14 9.79
C VAL A 73 14.41 5.49 10.35
N GLU A 74 14.16 5.61 11.65
CA GLU A 74 12.95 5.10 12.30
C GLU A 74 11.67 5.76 11.77
N ARG A 75 11.69 7.08 11.57
CA ARG A 75 10.57 7.82 10.99
C ARG A 75 10.30 7.40 9.53
N GLU A 76 11.34 7.31 8.72
CA GLU A 76 11.23 6.84 7.34
C GLU A 76 10.70 5.40 7.28
N PHE A 77 11.17 4.54 8.17
CA PHE A 77 10.68 3.17 8.28
C PHE A 77 9.20 3.12 8.68
N ALA A 78 8.79 3.92 9.66
CA ALA A 78 7.39 3.99 10.07
C ALA A 78 6.48 4.46 8.92
N LEU A 79 6.92 5.46 8.15
CA LEU A 79 6.16 5.97 7.01
C LEU A 79 6.09 4.97 5.86
N MET A 80 7.21 4.28 5.56
CA MET A 80 7.25 3.19 4.61
C MET A 80 6.24 2.10 4.98
N LYS A 81 6.21 1.71 6.25
CA LYS A 81 5.26 0.73 6.76
C LYS A 81 3.81 1.20 6.58
N THR A 82 3.51 2.45 6.92
CA THR A 82 2.17 3.05 6.73
C THR A 82 1.73 3.00 5.26
N ALA A 83 2.61 3.37 4.32
CA ALA A 83 2.31 3.30 2.90
C ALA A 83 2.05 1.85 2.44
N HIS A 84 2.89 0.92 2.89
CA HIS A 84 2.76 -0.49 2.56
C HIS A 84 1.44 -1.10 3.07
N GLU A 85 1.06 -0.78 4.30
CA GLU A 85 -0.21 -1.19 4.91
C GLU A 85 -1.43 -0.57 4.21
N ALA A 86 -1.34 0.71 3.83
CA ALA A 86 -2.38 1.39 3.07
C ALA A 86 -2.59 0.72 1.70
N ALA A 87 -1.50 0.44 0.99
CA ALA A 87 -1.56 -0.22 -0.31
C ALA A 87 -2.15 -1.64 -0.22
N ALA A 88 -1.75 -2.44 0.78
CA ALA A 88 -2.32 -3.77 1.02
C ALA A 88 -3.83 -3.71 1.29
N THR A 89 -4.24 -2.75 2.14
CA THR A 89 -5.66 -2.53 2.47
C THR A 89 -6.46 -2.14 1.23
N ASN A 90 -5.93 -1.28 0.38
CA ASN A 90 -6.58 -0.84 -0.85
C ASN A 90 -6.74 -2.03 -1.84
N TRP A 91 -5.73 -2.90 -1.99
CA TRP A 91 -5.87 -4.10 -2.81
C TRP A 91 -6.94 -5.05 -2.28
N LEU A 92 -7.06 -5.24 -0.96
CA LEU A 92 -8.13 -6.02 -0.36
C LEU A 92 -9.51 -5.42 -0.65
N ALA A 93 -9.64 -4.09 -0.53
CA ALA A 93 -10.86 -3.37 -0.86
C ALA A 93 -11.24 -3.50 -2.35
N LEU A 94 -10.24 -3.46 -3.25
CA LEU A 94 -10.46 -3.68 -4.69
C LEU A 94 -10.94 -5.12 -4.97
N GLY A 95 -10.35 -6.11 -4.32
CA GLY A 95 -10.80 -7.50 -4.43
C GLY A 95 -12.26 -7.68 -3.99
N GLN A 96 -12.62 -7.05 -2.87
CA GLN A 96 -13.99 -7.04 -2.37
C GLN A 96 -14.95 -6.31 -3.32
N TYR A 97 -14.53 -5.18 -3.87
CA TYR A 97 -15.31 -4.45 -4.89
C TYR A 97 -15.64 -5.35 -6.08
N PHE A 98 -14.65 -6.05 -6.64
CA PHE A 98 -14.88 -6.98 -7.74
C PHE A 98 -15.80 -8.14 -7.35
N ALA A 99 -15.65 -8.68 -6.13
CA ALA A 99 -16.51 -9.75 -5.63
C ALA A 99 -17.98 -9.31 -5.55
N ILE A 100 -18.25 -8.11 -5.01
CA ILE A 100 -19.60 -7.51 -4.93
C ILE A 100 -20.19 -7.31 -6.32
N LYS A 101 -19.37 -6.90 -7.30
CA LYS A 101 -19.78 -6.74 -8.70
C LYS A 101 -19.89 -8.07 -9.45
N LYS A 102 -19.69 -9.21 -8.79
CA LYS A 102 -19.65 -10.56 -9.39
C LYS A 102 -18.60 -10.72 -10.49
N GLN A 103 -17.58 -9.89 -10.46
CA GLN A 103 -16.40 -9.97 -11.33
C GLN A 103 -15.38 -10.92 -10.69
N TYR A 104 -15.75 -12.18 -10.54
CA TYR A 104 -14.99 -13.15 -9.77
C TYR A 104 -13.57 -13.42 -10.27
N PRO A 105 -13.29 -13.45 -11.59
CA PRO A 105 -11.91 -13.58 -12.08
C PRO A 105 -11.01 -12.44 -11.62
N GLN A 106 -11.48 -11.19 -11.67
CA GLN A 106 -10.76 -10.00 -11.22
C GLN A 106 -10.56 -10.03 -9.69
N ALA A 107 -11.60 -10.39 -8.93
CA ALA A 107 -11.50 -10.54 -7.48
C ALA A 107 -10.42 -11.57 -7.10
N ARG A 108 -10.39 -12.75 -7.74
CA ARG A 108 -9.36 -13.76 -7.53
C ARG A 108 -7.97 -13.25 -7.84
N GLY A 109 -7.79 -12.63 -8.99
CA GLY A 109 -6.50 -12.06 -9.39
C GLY A 109 -5.98 -11.03 -8.38
N THR A 110 -6.90 -10.19 -7.86
CA THR A 110 -6.56 -9.16 -6.88
C THR A 110 -6.16 -9.76 -5.53
N TYR A 111 -6.91 -10.74 -5.00
CA TYR A 111 -6.53 -11.40 -3.75
C TYR A 111 -5.23 -12.21 -3.90
N GLN A 112 -5.03 -12.86 -5.05
CA GLN A 112 -3.78 -13.57 -5.33
C GLN A 112 -2.58 -12.61 -5.41
N ARG A 113 -2.77 -11.40 -5.95
CA ARG A 113 -1.75 -10.33 -5.90
C ARG A 113 -1.35 -10.02 -4.46
N VAL A 114 -2.32 -9.82 -3.56
CA VAL A 114 -2.01 -9.57 -2.14
C VAL A 114 -1.19 -10.71 -1.54
N ILE A 115 -1.59 -11.96 -1.77
CA ILE A 115 -0.88 -13.13 -1.23
C ILE A 115 0.56 -13.19 -1.73
N ASN A 116 0.79 -12.87 -3.00
CA ASN A 116 2.10 -13.01 -3.65
C ASN A 116 3.03 -11.82 -3.40
N THR A 117 2.49 -10.61 -3.25
CA THR A 117 3.27 -9.36 -3.15
C THR A 117 3.65 -9.05 -1.72
N TYR A 118 2.74 -9.25 -0.78
CA TYR A 118 2.92 -8.89 0.63
C TYR A 118 3.48 -10.08 1.42
N GLY A 119 4.81 -10.31 1.30
CA GLY A 119 5.49 -11.53 1.77
C GLY A 119 6.05 -11.48 3.18
N ASP A 120 6.23 -10.28 3.76
CA ASP A 120 6.88 -10.11 5.05
C ASP A 120 6.01 -10.62 6.21
N SER A 121 6.65 -10.85 7.36
CA SER A 121 5.95 -11.31 8.57
C SER A 121 4.90 -10.31 9.05
N SER A 122 5.14 -9.01 8.88
CA SER A 122 4.20 -7.92 9.20
C SER A 122 2.96 -7.93 8.30
N ASP A 123 3.04 -8.51 7.12
CA ASP A 123 1.96 -8.55 6.12
C ASP A 123 1.01 -9.74 6.31
N ARG A 124 1.34 -10.61 7.24
CA ARG A 124 0.56 -11.81 7.51
C ARG A 124 -0.95 -11.56 7.63
N PRO A 125 -1.43 -10.53 8.34
CA PRO A 125 -2.87 -10.26 8.44
C PRO A 125 -3.54 -10.02 7.08
N TYR A 126 -2.87 -9.31 6.17
CA TYR A 126 -3.41 -9.02 4.83
C TYR A 126 -3.45 -10.27 3.96
N ARG A 127 -2.40 -11.10 4.00
CA ARG A 127 -2.37 -12.39 3.29
C ARG A 127 -3.46 -13.35 3.78
N GLU A 128 -3.62 -13.46 5.09
CA GLU A 128 -4.66 -14.33 5.68
C GLU A 128 -6.07 -13.84 5.31
N GLN A 129 -6.28 -12.52 5.28
CA GLN A 129 -7.56 -11.95 4.84
C GLN A 129 -7.81 -12.23 3.34
N ALA A 130 -6.81 -12.04 2.49
CA ALA A 130 -6.90 -12.35 1.07
C ALA A 130 -7.14 -13.84 0.82
N ALA A 131 -6.46 -14.72 1.57
CA ALA A 131 -6.63 -16.17 1.44
C ALA A 131 -8.05 -16.61 1.83
N ARG A 132 -8.59 -16.11 2.93
CA ARG A 132 -9.99 -16.38 3.32
C ARG A 132 -10.98 -15.89 2.28
N ALA A 133 -10.80 -14.65 1.77
CA ALA A 133 -11.67 -14.11 0.74
C ALA A 133 -11.60 -14.91 -0.57
N LEU A 134 -10.43 -15.44 -0.92
CA LEU A 134 -10.25 -16.32 -2.07
C LEU A 134 -10.94 -17.67 -1.88
N GLU A 135 -10.89 -18.25 -0.69
CA GLU A 135 -11.61 -19.47 -0.32
C GLU A 135 -13.12 -19.27 -0.42
N ASP A 136 -13.66 -18.20 0.13
CA ASP A 136 -15.08 -17.83 0.03
C ASP A 136 -15.53 -17.71 -1.43
N LEU A 137 -14.72 -17.06 -2.28
CA LEU A 137 -15.00 -16.96 -3.71
C LEU A 137 -15.02 -18.32 -4.41
N ASN A 138 -14.16 -19.25 -4.00
CA ASN A 138 -14.11 -20.59 -4.58
C ASN A 138 -15.33 -21.44 -4.19
N ILE A 139 -15.89 -21.20 -3.02
CA ILE A 139 -17.15 -21.82 -2.58
C ILE A 139 -18.34 -21.25 -3.39
N LEU A 140 -18.39 -19.92 -3.53
CA LEU A 140 -19.50 -19.23 -4.19
C LEU A 140 -19.50 -19.42 -5.72
N ASN A 141 -18.33 -19.48 -6.32
CA ASN A 141 -18.13 -19.62 -7.76
C ASN A 141 -16.85 -20.43 -8.02
N PRO A 142 -16.95 -21.77 -7.99
CA PRO A 142 -15.79 -22.63 -8.24
C PRO A 142 -15.12 -22.27 -9.57
N PRO A 143 -13.78 -22.25 -9.64
CA PRO A 143 -13.08 -22.09 -10.91
C PRO A 143 -13.54 -23.22 -11.84
N SER A 144 -13.95 -22.89 -13.06
CA SER A 144 -14.29 -23.89 -14.05
C SER A 144 -13.11 -24.86 -14.15
N ALA A 145 -13.37 -26.14 -13.92
CA ALA A 145 -12.34 -27.16 -14.19
C ALA A 145 -11.92 -26.93 -15.64
N SER A 146 -10.67 -26.48 -15.85
CA SER A 146 -10.11 -26.39 -17.19
C SER A 146 -10.20 -27.78 -17.77
N SER A 147 -11.13 -27.98 -18.71
CA SER A 147 -11.16 -29.15 -19.57
C SER A 147 -9.82 -29.14 -20.28
N ASN A 148 -8.89 -29.90 -19.74
CA ASN A 148 -7.62 -30.18 -20.41
C ASN A 148 -7.96 -31.04 -21.62
N PRO A 149 -7.62 -30.63 -22.85
CA PRO A 149 -7.81 -31.45 -24.02
C PRO A 149 -6.89 -32.67 -24.03
#